data_0f4cd8cd2381e1600210275b6848fbee
#
_entry.id   0f4cd8cd2381e1600210275b6848fbee
#
_cell.length_a   1.000
_cell.length_b   1.000
_cell.length_c   1.000
_cell.angle_alpha   90.00
_cell.angle_beta   90.00
_cell.angle_gamma   90.00
#
_symmetry.space_group_name_H-M   'P 1'
#
loop_
_entity.id
_entity.type
_entity.pdbx_description
1 polymer ?
#
loop_
_entity_poly.entity_id
_entity_poly.type
_entity_poly.pdbx_seq_one_letter_code
_entity_poly.pdbx_strand_id
1 'polypeptide(L)'
;MAAVIKTEFWRDIKPIADVFKPDAKPEAYIADAPTDDERYYVPFTETVSSRPLWISPSENRWCDVLMAKGAGLVNRHYHPHEVFAYTISGKWGYLEHDWVATAGDFVYETPGEGHTLVAYEHPDPMRVFFIVKGPLIWLDDNGASNGHFDVHDYLAMCRAHYDKVGLGRAAIDALIR
;
A
#
# COMPACT_ATOMS: atom_id res chain seq x y z
N MET A 1 11.14 2.42 18.86
CA MET A 1 12.14 3.32 19.50
C MET A 1 12.10 4.76 18.94
N ALA A 2 10.94 5.34 18.75
CA ALA A 2 10.80 6.76 18.33
C ALA A 2 10.78 7.76 19.51
N ALA A 3 10.84 7.29 20.73
CA ALA A 3 10.67 8.14 21.92
C ALA A 3 11.95 8.86 22.40
N VAL A 4 13.13 8.47 21.90
CA VAL A 4 14.40 8.98 22.42
C VAL A 4 14.81 10.35 21.86
N ILE A 5 14.28 10.73 20.69
CA ILE A 5 14.63 12.02 20.05
C ILE A 5 13.94 13.21 20.71
N LYS A 6 12.92 12.99 21.54
CA LYS A 6 12.14 14.07 22.18
C LYS A 6 12.77 14.67 23.45
N THR A 7 13.89 14.16 23.97
CA THR A 7 14.13 14.33 25.39
C THR A 7 14.97 15.53 25.80
N GLU A 8 15.82 16.12 24.97
CA GLU A 8 16.60 17.27 25.43
C GLU A 8 16.59 18.49 24.51
N PHE A 9 16.60 18.27 23.22
CA PHE A 9 16.68 19.36 22.24
C PHE A 9 15.36 20.13 22.11
N TRP A 10 14.21 19.48 22.30
CA TRP A 10 12.87 20.02 22.06
C TRP A 10 12.13 20.50 23.31
N ARG A 11 12.69 20.36 24.51
CA ARG A 11 11.96 20.63 25.77
C ARG A 11 11.52 22.08 25.94
N ASP A 12 12.24 23.01 25.32
CA ASP A 12 11.94 24.45 25.40
C ASP A 12 11.01 24.92 24.26
N ILE A 13 10.69 24.02 23.31
CA ILE A 13 9.77 24.31 22.21
C ILE A 13 8.35 23.93 22.64
N LYS A 14 7.49 24.93 22.71
CA LYS A 14 6.08 24.72 23.04
C LYS A 14 5.33 24.22 21.80
N PRO A 15 4.47 23.19 21.93
CA PRO A 15 3.56 22.79 20.86
C PRO A 15 2.58 23.91 20.55
N ILE A 16 2.11 23.96 19.31
CA ILE A 16 1.01 24.85 18.92
C ILE A 16 -0.26 24.34 19.60
N ALA A 17 -1.01 25.25 20.22
CA ALA A 17 -2.34 24.89 20.73
C ALA A 17 -3.30 24.77 19.55
N ASP A 18 -4.23 23.83 19.68
CA ASP A 18 -5.32 23.45 18.77
C ASP A 18 -5.39 24.21 17.44
N VAL A 19 -4.89 23.59 16.38
CA VAL A 19 -4.85 24.16 15.02
C VAL A 19 -5.72 23.40 14.03
N PHE A 20 -6.52 22.44 14.51
CA PHE A 20 -7.41 21.67 13.65
C PHE A 20 -8.50 22.55 13.04
N LYS A 21 -8.66 22.44 11.74
CA LYS A 21 -9.83 23.02 11.06
C LYS A 21 -11.07 22.21 11.45
N PRO A 22 -12.26 22.84 11.49
CA PRO A 22 -13.52 22.12 11.67
C PRO A 22 -13.60 20.95 10.68
N ASP A 23 -14.07 19.81 11.12
CA ASP A 23 -14.25 18.60 10.31
C ASP A 23 -12.96 17.96 9.75
N ALA A 24 -11.80 18.46 10.12
CA ALA A 24 -10.54 17.80 9.74
C ALA A 24 -10.45 16.42 10.38
N LYS A 25 -10.10 15.42 9.57
CA LYS A 25 -9.82 14.07 10.09
C LYS A 25 -8.49 14.09 10.84
N PRO A 26 -8.38 13.32 11.94
CA PRO A 26 -7.12 13.22 12.67
C PRO A 26 -6.03 12.57 11.82
N GLU A 27 -4.79 12.88 12.13
CA GLU A 27 -3.64 12.20 11.54
C GLU A 27 -3.69 10.69 11.82
N ALA A 28 -3.22 9.89 10.85
CA ALA A 28 -2.97 8.48 11.04
C ALA A 28 -1.48 8.26 11.30
N TYR A 29 -1.15 7.70 12.46
CA TYR A 29 0.20 7.25 12.77
C TYR A 29 0.21 5.74 12.88
N ILE A 30 0.95 5.08 11.99
CA ILE A 30 1.10 3.63 11.95
C ILE A 30 2.58 3.32 12.17
N ALA A 31 2.89 2.84 13.36
CA ALA A 31 4.23 2.34 13.66
C ALA A 31 4.48 1.04 12.89
N ASP A 32 5.74 0.84 12.48
CA ASP A 32 6.17 -0.39 11.81
C ASP A 32 5.26 -0.76 10.61
N ALA A 33 5.11 0.20 9.68
CA ALA A 33 4.25 0.02 8.52
C ALA A 33 4.59 -1.25 7.70
N PRO A 34 5.85 -1.66 7.50
CA PRO A 34 6.20 -2.92 6.86
C PRO A 34 6.35 -4.09 7.85
N THR A 35 5.49 -4.19 8.87
CA THR A 35 5.58 -5.21 9.93
C THR A 35 5.73 -6.64 9.42
N ASP A 36 6.33 -7.51 10.22
CA ASP A 36 6.37 -8.96 9.98
C ASP A 36 5.15 -9.70 10.53
N ASP A 37 4.23 -9.03 11.22
CA ASP A 37 2.97 -9.62 11.66
C ASP A 37 2.02 -9.78 10.47
N GLU A 38 1.96 -11.00 9.93
CA GLU A 38 1.18 -11.33 8.74
C GLU A 38 -0.34 -11.12 8.88
N ARG A 39 -0.87 -11.01 10.10
CA ARG A 39 -2.29 -10.73 10.32
C ARG A 39 -2.72 -9.39 9.72
N TYR A 40 -1.79 -8.43 9.62
CA TYR A 40 -2.07 -7.12 9.02
C TYR A 40 -2.11 -7.14 7.49
N TYR A 41 -1.68 -8.23 6.84
CA TYR A 41 -1.63 -8.34 5.39
C TYR A 41 -2.85 -9.08 4.85
N VAL A 42 -3.66 -8.37 4.07
CA VAL A 42 -4.84 -8.89 3.37
C VAL A 42 -4.38 -9.68 2.15
N PRO A 43 -4.67 -10.99 2.05
CA PRO A 43 -4.18 -11.80 0.94
C PRO A 43 -4.95 -11.51 -0.35
N PHE A 44 -4.21 -11.31 -1.44
CA PHE A 44 -4.73 -11.33 -2.81
C PHE A 44 -4.56 -12.72 -3.45
N THR A 45 -3.41 -13.35 -3.20
CA THR A 45 -3.09 -14.72 -3.63
C THR A 45 -2.40 -15.45 -2.49
N GLU A 46 -1.89 -16.66 -2.73
CA GLU A 46 -1.10 -17.40 -1.74
C GLU A 46 0.22 -16.70 -1.37
N THR A 47 0.80 -15.95 -2.30
CA THR A 47 2.12 -15.31 -2.13
C THR A 47 2.06 -13.79 -2.08
N VAL A 48 0.96 -13.18 -2.50
CA VAL A 48 0.80 -11.72 -2.60
C VAL A 48 -0.26 -11.24 -1.61
N SER A 49 0.09 -10.24 -0.83
CA SER A 49 -0.79 -9.63 0.17
C SER A 49 -0.51 -8.14 0.33
N SER A 50 -1.46 -7.41 0.90
CA SER A 50 -1.39 -5.97 1.07
C SER A 50 -1.76 -5.57 2.48
N ARG A 51 -0.95 -4.72 3.13
CA ARG A 51 -1.27 -4.09 4.40
C ARG A 51 -1.84 -2.69 4.17
N PRO A 52 -3.12 -2.44 4.46
CA PRO A 52 -3.69 -1.10 4.35
C PRO A 52 -3.10 -0.14 5.37
N LEU A 53 -2.79 1.08 4.96
CA LEU A 53 -2.30 2.15 5.81
C LEU A 53 -3.30 3.29 5.94
N TRP A 54 -3.99 3.66 4.86
CA TRP A 54 -5.19 4.48 4.88
C TRP A 54 -6.03 4.25 3.62
N ILE A 55 -7.32 4.58 3.71
CA ILE A 55 -8.30 4.32 2.65
C ILE A 55 -9.24 5.52 2.54
N SER A 56 -9.40 6.07 1.33
CA SER A 56 -10.35 7.16 1.03
C SER A 56 -11.39 6.71 0.00
N PRO A 57 -12.55 6.21 0.45
CA PRO A 57 -13.60 5.76 -0.46
C PRO A 57 -14.11 6.85 -1.38
N SER A 58 -14.22 8.10 -0.87
CA SER A 58 -14.69 9.25 -1.65
C SER A 58 -13.76 9.66 -2.78
N GLU A 59 -12.47 9.34 -2.67
CA GLU A 59 -11.45 9.67 -3.67
C GLU A 59 -11.06 8.47 -4.55
N ASN A 60 -11.63 7.29 -4.30
CA ASN A 60 -11.21 6.02 -4.87
C ASN A 60 -9.69 5.81 -4.71
N ARG A 61 -9.20 5.97 -3.49
CA ARG A 61 -7.76 6.05 -3.21
C ARG A 61 -7.39 5.29 -1.95
N TRP A 62 -6.22 4.66 -1.97
CA TRP A 62 -5.66 4.00 -0.79
C TRP A 62 -4.15 4.07 -0.77
N CYS A 63 -3.60 3.76 0.39
CA CYS A 63 -2.18 3.60 0.59
C CYS A 63 -1.92 2.30 1.32
N ASP A 64 -0.98 1.53 0.85
CA ASP A 64 -0.66 0.21 1.41
C ASP A 64 0.83 -0.14 1.30
N VAL A 65 1.19 -1.24 1.96
CA VAL A 65 2.43 -1.97 1.70
C VAL A 65 2.04 -3.27 1.01
N LEU A 66 2.33 -3.36 -0.28
CA LEU A 66 2.20 -4.61 -1.03
C LEU A 66 3.39 -5.50 -0.71
N MET A 67 3.12 -6.78 -0.43
CA MET A 67 4.14 -7.78 -0.14
C MET A 67 4.00 -8.98 -1.08
N ALA A 68 5.13 -9.43 -1.64
CA ALA A 68 5.22 -10.73 -2.32
C ALA A 68 6.32 -11.57 -1.66
N LYS A 69 5.96 -12.80 -1.24
CA LYS A 69 6.85 -13.71 -0.51
C LYS A 69 7.78 -14.54 -1.39
N GLY A 70 7.63 -14.47 -2.69
CA GLY A 70 8.43 -15.22 -3.66
C GLY A 70 8.43 -14.56 -5.02
N ALA A 71 9.32 -15.03 -5.89
CA ALA A 71 9.38 -14.57 -7.27
C ALA A 71 8.17 -15.05 -8.08
N GLY A 72 7.75 -14.24 -9.02
CA GLY A 72 6.68 -14.57 -9.95
C GLY A 72 5.80 -13.38 -10.31
N LEU A 73 4.74 -13.70 -11.03
CA LEU A 73 3.74 -12.73 -11.44
C LEU A 73 2.94 -12.28 -10.20
N VAL A 74 2.88 -10.96 -9.99
CA VAL A 74 1.99 -10.33 -9.01
C VAL A 74 0.63 -10.07 -9.64
N ASN A 75 0.57 -9.28 -10.71
CA ASN A 75 -0.64 -9.04 -11.51
C ASN A 75 -0.32 -8.34 -12.83
N ARG A 76 -1.34 -8.24 -13.69
CA ARG A 76 -1.35 -7.41 -14.89
C ARG A 76 -2.49 -6.42 -14.81
N HIS A 77 -2.19 -5.14 -15.00
CA HIS A 77 -3.21 -4.10 -14.92
C HIS A 77 -2.74 -2.81 -15.58
N TYR A 78 -3.67 -1.90 -15.74
CA TYR A 78 -3.39 -0.46 -15.86
C TYR A 78 -4.29 0.32 -14.91
N HIS A 79 -3.97 1.58 -14.71
CA HIS A 79 -4.82 2.50 -13.95
C HIS A 79 -4.96 3.84 -14.68
N PRO A 80 -6.17 4.47 -14.63
CA PRO A 80 -6.43 5.73 -15.31
C PRO A 80 -5.82 6.95 -14.59
N HIS A 81 -5.25 6.74 -13.41
CA HIS A 81 -4.63 7.77 -12.57
C HIS A 81 -3.20 7.39 -12.21
N GLU A 82 -2.45 8.36 -11.70
CA GLU A 82 -1.10 8.14 -11.21
C GLU A 82 -1.02 7.23 -9.99
N VAL A 83 0.06 6.49 -9.90
CA VAL A 83 0.43 5.70 -8.71
C VAL A 83 1.87 6.04 -8.31
N PHE A 84 2.14 6.05 -7.03
CA PHE A 84 3.47 6.27 -6.47
C PHE A 84 3.92 5.02 -5.72
N ALA A 85 5.12 4.57 -6.00
CA ALA A 85 5.72 3.41 -5.37
C ALA A 85 7.07 3.75 -4.74
N TYR A 86 7.32 3.22 -3.53
CA TYR A 86 8.63 3.29 -2.89
C TYR A 86 9.00 1.91 -2.37
N THR A 87 10.13 1.39 -2.83
CA THR A 87 10.60 0.06 -2.47
C THR A 87 11.21 0.04 -1.08
N ILE A 88 10.65 -0.78 -0.18
CA ILE A 88 11.12 -0.97 1.19
C ILE A 88 12.14 -2.12 1.24
N SER A 89 11.84 -3.24 0.59
CA SER A 89 12.69 -4.43 0.54
C SER A 89 12.40 -5.28 -0.68
N GLY A 90 13.25 -6.27 -0.94
CA GLY A 90 13.08 -7.19 -2.05
C GLY A 90 13.44 -6.59 -3.40
N LYS A 91 12.91 -7.19 -4.45
CA LYS A 91 13.24 -6.86 -5.84
C LYS A 91 12.03 -7.07 -6.75
N TRP A 92 11.70 -6.06 -7.57
CA TRP A 92 10.52 -6.11 -8.42
C TRP A 92 10.68 -5.25 -9.68
N GLY A 93 9.76 -5.36 -10.60
CA GLY A 93 9.71 -4.52 -11.80
C GLY A 93 8.48 -4.80 -12.64
N TYR A 94 8.41 -4.13 -13.77
CA TYR A 94 7.44 -4.37 -14.83
C TYR A 94 8.13 -5.02 -16.02
N LEU A 95 7.52 -6.05 -16.60
CA LEU A 95 8.14 -6.75 -17.75
C LEU A 95 8.24 -5.85 -18.99
N GLU A 96 7.47 -4.79 -19.05
CA GLU A 96 7.46 -3.79 -20.13
C GLU A 96 8.62 -2.78 -20.03
N HIS A 97 9.36 -2.79 -18.92
CA HIS A 97 10.49 -1.89 -18.66
C HIS A 97 11.81 -2.63 -18.47
N ASP A 98 12.92 -1.93 -18.65
CA ASP A 98 14.28 -2.45 -18.50
C ASP A 98 14.91 -2.21 -17.11
N TRP A 99 14.18 -1.49 -16.23
CA TRP A 99 14.62 -1.25 -14.86
C TRP A 99 14.10 -2.34 -13.90
N VAL A 100 14.81 -2.51 -12.81
CA VAL A 100 14.43 -3.35 -11.69
C VAL A 100 14.63 -2.57 -10.39
N ALA A 101 13.55 -2.41 -9.63
CA ALA A 101 13.55 -1.68 -8.38
C ALA A 101 14.02 -2.54 -7.21
N THR A 102 14.82 -1.93 -6.34
CA THR A 102 15.34 -2.47 -5.07
C THR A 102 15.09 -1.49 -3.93
N ALA A 103 15.44 -1.85 -2.70
CA ALA A 103 15.23 -1.01 -1.53
C ALA A 103 15.79 0.41 -1.72
N GLY A 104 14.95 1.42 -1.50
CA GLY A 104 15.26 2.84 -1.68
C GLY A 104 14.80 3.43 -3.02
N ASP A 105 14.42 2.61 -3.99
CA ASP A 105 13.99 3.09 -5.30
C ASP A 105 12.55 3.61 -5.26
N PHE A 106 12.33 4.66 -6.05
CA PHE A 106 11.02 5.30 -6.23
C PHE A 106 10.56 5.16 -7.67
N VAL A 107 9.28 4.84 -7.85
CA VAL A 107 8.63 4.76 -9.17
C VAL A 107 7.41 5.67 -9.18
N TYR A 108 7.28 6.44 -10.24
CA TYR A 108 6.05 7.14 -10.63
C TYR A 108 5.43 6.37 -11.80
N GLU A 109 4.21 5.90 -11.61
CA GLU A 109 3.47 5.17 -12.63
C GLU A 109 2.52 6.13 -13.33
N THR A 110 2.71 6.26 -14.65
CA THR A 110 1.93 7.19 -15.45
C THR A 110 0.51 6.67 -15.72
N PRO A 111 -0.51 7.56 -15.71
CA PRO A 111 -1.87 7.16 -16.06
C PRO A 111 -1.97 6.50 -17.44
N GLY A 112 -2.72 5.40 -17.52
CA GLY A 112 -3.04 4.72 -18.77
C GLY A 112 -2.00 3.75 -19.29
N GLU A 113 -0.85 3.62 -18.64
CA GLU A 113 0.14 2.60 -19.00
C GLU A 113 -0.26 1.26 -18.38
N GLY A 114 -0.30 0.22 -19.24
CA GLY A 114 -0.54 -1.15 -18.81
C GLY A 114 0.78 -1.85 -18.53
N HIS A 115 0.82 -2.61 -17.43
CA HIS A 115 2.05 -3.28 -17.03
C HIS A 115 1.83 -4.63 -16.33
N THR A 116 2.86 -5.47 -16.43
CA THR A 116 2.95 -6.78 -15.79
C THR A 116 3.91 -6.69 -14.60
N LEU A 117 3.34 -6.57 -13.40
CA LEU A 117 4.10 -6.50 -12.15
C LEU A 117 4.64 -7.87 -11.79
N VAL A 118 5.96 -7.96 -11.60
CA VAL A 118 6.64 -9.18 -11.16
C VAL A 118 7.54 -8.92 -9.96
N ALA A 119 7.59 -9.89 -9.06
CA ALA A 119 8.60 -9.99 -8.02
C ALA A 119 9.73 -10.89 -8.49
N TYR A 120 10.97 -10.52 -8.19
CA TYR A 120 12.17 -11.31 -8.52
C TYR A 120 12.71 -12.04 -7.30
N GLU A 121 13.52 -13.06 -7.52
CA GLU A 121 14.25 -13.75 -6.45
C GLU A 121 15.07 -12.77 -5.62
N HIS A 122 14.85 -12.81 -4.30
CA HIS A 122 15.58 -12.02 -3.31
C HIS A 122 15.49 -12.70 -1.93
N PRO A 123 16.53 -12.60 -1.06
CA PRO A 123 16.48 -13.13 0.31
C PRO A 123 15.33 -12.56 1.15
N ASP A 124 15.05 -11.25 1.00
CA ASP A 124 13.94 -10.58 1.67
C ASP A 124 12.70 -10.57 0.75
N PRO A 125 11.48 -10.65 1.32
CA PRO A 125 10.27 -10.49 0.55
C PRO A 125 10.21 -9.11 -0.12
N MET A 126 9.61 -9.06 -1.31
CA MET A 126 9.25 -7.78 -1.91
C MET A 126 8.27 -7.06 -0.99
N ARG A 127 8.60 -5.83 -0.58
CA ARG A 127 7.70 -4.90 0.09
C ARG A 127 7.78 -3.54 -0.57
N VAL A 128 6.65 -3.07 -1.06
CA VAL A 128 6.56 -1.79 -1.76
C VAL A 128 5.42 -0.98 -1.15
N PHE A 129 5.74 0.23 -0.73
CA PHE A 129 4.75 1.21 -0.32
C PHE A 129 4.13 1.81 -1.56
N PHE A 130 2.81 1.69 -1.70
CA PHE A 130 2.05 2.28 -2.80
C PHE A 130 1.08 3.35 -2.31
N ILE A 131 0.92 4.40 -3.10
CA ILE A 131 -0.23 5.31 -3.07
C ILE A 131 -0.97 5.11 -4.38
N VAL A 132 -2.12 4.48 -4.31
CA VAL A 132 -2.93 4.11 -5.46
C VAL A 132 -4.17 4.99 -5.55
N LYS A 133 -4.40 5.56 -6.72
CA LYS A 133 -5.68 6.17 -7.10
C LYS A 133 -6.33 5.27 -8.13
N GLY A 134 -7.34 4.56 -7.67
CA GLY A 134 -8.04 3.55 -8.46
C GLY A 134 -8.97 4.10 -9.54
N PRO A 135 -9.62 3.22 -10.30
CA PRO A 135 -9.53 1.77 -10.16
C PRO A 135 -8.27 1.19 -10.79
N LEU A 136 -7.89 -0.03 -10.38
CA LEU A 136 -7.04 -0.90 -11.19
C LEU A 136 -7.93 -1.61 -12.21
N ILE A 137 -7.51 -1.63 -13.46
CA ILE A 137 -8.19 -2.36 -14.54
C ILE A 137 -7.35 -3.60 -14.85
N TRP A 138 -7.88 -4.75 -14.51
CA TRP A 138 -7.18 -6.02 -14.74
C TRP A 138 -7.05 -6.31 -16.23
N LEU A 139 -5.92 -6.87 -16.61
CA LEU A 139 -5.60 -7.26 -17.98
C LEU A 139 -5.34 -8.77 -18.06
N ASP A 140 -5.79 -9.37 -19.14
CA ASP A 140 -5.40 -10.74 -19.50
C ASP A 140 -4.00 -10.76 -20.17
N ASP A 141 -3.56 -11.94 -20.58
CA ASP A 141 -2.26 -12.15 -21.23
C ASP A 141 -2.12 -11.45 -22.61
N ASN A 142 -3.24 -11.00 -23.19
CA ASN A 142 -3.28 -10.28 -24.47
C ASN A 142 -3.46 -8.76 -24.26
N GLY A 143 -3.52 -8.30 -23.01
CA GLY A 143 -3.75 -6.90 -22.67
C GLY A 143 -5.22 -6.47 -22.76
N ALA A 144 -6.16 -7.40 -22.92
CA ALA A 144 -7.58 -7.09 -22.89
C ALA A 144 -8.09 -6.97 -21.44
N SER A 145 -8.97 -6.00 -21.20
CA SER A 145 -9.58 -5.82 -19.86
C SER A 145 -10.46 -7.02 -19.50
N ASN A 146 -10.26 -7.56 -18.30
CA ASN A 146 -11.03 -8.68 -17.75
C ASN A 146 -11.62 -8.40 -16.36
N GLY A 147 -11.71 -7.13 -15.98
CA GLY A 147 -12.29 -6.70 -14.71
C GLY A 147 -11.66 -5.44 -14.16
N HIS A 148 -12.08 -5.09 -12.97
CA HIS A 148 -11.50 -3.95 -12.24
C HIS A 148 -11.44 -4.25 -10.74
N PHE A 149 -10.72 -3.40 -10.03
CA PHE A 149 -10.60 -3.43 -8.59
C PHE A 149 -10.52 -2.00 -8.07
N ASP A 150 -11.43 -1.62 -7.21
CA ASP A 150 -11.49 -0.28 -6.68
C ASP A 150 -11.34 -0.22 -5.14
N VAL A 151 -11.44 0.98 -4.59
CA VAL A 151 -11.33 1.20 -3.15
C VAL A 151 -12.42 0.49 -2.34
N HIS A 152 -13.61 0.29 -2.92
CA HIS A 152 -14.71 -0.39 -2.23
C HIS A 152 -14.47 -1.89 -2.15
N ASP A 153 -13.93 -2.49 -3.22
CA ASP A 153 -13.48 -3.89 -3.23
C ASP A 153 -12.36 -4.09 -2.20
N TYR A 154 -11.35 -3.19 -2.21
CA TYR A 154 -10.25 -3.23 -1.26
C TYR A 154 -10.73 -3.11 0.18
N LEU A 155 -11.59 -2.14 0.48
CA LEU A 155 -12.14 -1.93 1.82
C LEU A 155 -12.95 -3.14 2.31
N ALA A 156 -13.73 -3.75 1.42
CA ALA A 156 -14.51 -4.96 1.75
C ALA A 156 -13.58 -6.14 2.09
N MET A 157 -12.53 -6.37 1.29
CA MET A 157 -11.53 -7.40 1.56
C MET A 157 -10.79 -7.17 2.87
N CYS A 158 -10.35 -5.93 3.14
CA CYS A 158 -9.66 -5.55 4.37
C CYS A 158 -10.52 -5.86 5.60
N ARG A 159 -11.79 -5.45 5.59
CA ARG A 159 -12.72 -5.69 6.69
C ARG A 159 -12.93 -7.19 6.95
N ALA A 160 -13.18 -7.95 5.89
CA ALA A 160 -13.39 -9.39 6.01
C ALA A 160 -12.16 -10.12 6.55
N HIS A 161 -10.97 -9.75 6.09
CA HIS A 161 -9.72 -10.34 6.56
C HIS A 161 -9.45 -10.01 8.03
N TYR A 162 -9.55 -8.73 8.42
CA TYR A 162 -9.27 -8.30 9.80
C TYR A 162 -10.24 -8.91 10.82
N ASP A 163 -11.51 -9.09 10.44
CA ASP A 163 -12.46 -9.83 11.26
C ASP A 163 -12.03 -11.31 11.41
N LYS A 164 -11.64 -11.95 10.30
CA LYS A 164 -11.20 -13.34 10.27
C LYS A 164 -9.97 -13.62 11.13
N VAL A 165 -9.01 -12.69 11.16
CA VAL A 165 -7.75 -12.86 11.92
C VAL A 165 -7.80 -12.27 13.33
N GLY A 166 -8.95 -11.77 13.77
CA GLY A 166 -9.17 -11.28 15.13
C GLY A 166 -8.63 -9.86 15.40
N LEU A 167 -8.22 -9.11 14.39
CA LEU A 167 -7.86 -7.69 14.52
C LEU A 167 -9.10 -6.79 14.62
N GLY A 168 -10.23 -7.25 14.06
CA GLY A 168 -11.51 -6.59 14.07
C GLY A 168 -11.67 -5.50 13.01
N ARG A 169 -12.90 -5.40 12.48
CA ARG A 169 -13.30 -4.42 11.46
C ARG A 169 -12.99 -2.97 11.86
N ALA A 170 -13.14 -2.64 13.15
CA ALA A 170 -12.90 -1.29 13.66
C ALA A 170 -11.48 -0.79 13.40
N ALA A 171 -10.49 -1.69 13.33
CA ALA A 171 -9.12 -1.33 13.00
C ALA A 171 -8.99 -0.82 11.56
N ILE A 172 -9.77 -1.37 10.62
CA ILE A 172 -9.85 -0.87 9.24
C ILE A 172 -10.64 0.43 9.16
N ASP A 173 -11.78 0.52 9.85
CA ASP A 173 -12.61 1.72 9.82
C ASP A 173 -11.87 2.95 10.37
N ALA A 174 -10.92 2.76 11.29
CA ALA A 174 -10.02 3.80 11.79
C ALA A 174 -9.02 4.32 10.73
N LEU A 175 -8.81 3.62 9.62
CA LEU A 175 -7.95 4.04 8.51
C LEU A 175 -8.70 4.86 7.44
N ILE A 176 -10.01 4.99 7.53
CA ILE A 176 -10.83 5.71 6.54
C ILE A 176 -10.63 7.22 6.69
N ARG A 177 -10.37 7.91 5.57
CA ARG A 177 -10.16 9.36 5.47
C ARG A 177 -11.11 9.97 4.44
#